data_e4a9509da39f4b6d3b072366a3c56821
#
_entry.id   e4a9509da39f4b6d3b072366a3c56821
#
_cell.length_a   1.000
_cell.length_b   1.000
_cell.length_c   1.000
_cell.angle_alpha   90.00
_cell.angle_beta   90.00
_cell.angle_gamma   90.00
#
_symmetry.space_group_name_H-M   'P 1'
#
loop_
_entity.id
_entity.type
_entity.pdbx_description
1 polymer ?
#
loop_
_entity_poly.entity_id
_entity_poly.type
_entity_poly.pdbx_seq_one_letter_code
_entity_poly.pdbx_strand_id
1 'polypeptide(L)'
;MTSRPVAARPRLLFLSHCLPYPPHSGVATRTYNILRQLHVAYDVDLVAFSRMSHQPDGDARDAASRALRGTAAYVAEPTPIPNERSTPRKLWDHLRSVVSGRAYTYYEYDSRAFADRLSAVLRARMPDLVHLDSLDLHRWLPLLPRVPITCTHHDIDSELLRRRAQRLDGAVLRRYLLLQVGRLERLERQVCPHVALNLMMSEVDARILRALAPGAATMVVPNGTDPVYFQPNGTRPLAGRVVFVGPTHSHPNRDAVELLLQEIWPRIRAADGAASLRLIGGNAPADRARYDAAPGVAALGTLPDIRPALAEASCCVVPIRIGGGTRLKILDAWAMGKAVVSTSIGCEGLEVTDGEDILIHDAPDAIADAVLQVLHDGGLRSRLERNGRRLAVERYSWDLIGRRLRAAYDDLLGRPMEVRATG
;
A
#
# COMPACT_ATOMS: atom_id res chain seq x y z
N MET A 1 8.18 45.77 -15.50
CA MET A 1 8.00 44.31 -15.43
C MET A 1 6.90 44.01 -14.41
N THR A 2 5.68 43.88 -14.89
CA THR A 2 4.51 43.58 -14.05
C THR A 2 4.58 42.10 -13.69
N SER A 3 4.80 41.78 -12.40
CA SER A 3 4.70 40.44 -11.87
C SER A 3 3.30 39.87 -12.16
N ARG A 4 3.22 38.85 -13.02
CA ARG A 4 1.97 38.07 -13.18
C ARG A 4 1.55 37.59 -11.77
N PRO A 5 0.29 37.75 -11.39
CA PRO A 5 -0.20 37.19 -10.15
C PRO A 5 0.02 35.70 -10.18
N VAL A 6 0.66 35.16 -9.13
CA VAL A 6 0.80 33.69 -8.95
C VAL A 6 -0.61 33.13 -8.95
N ALA A 7 -0.94 32.37 -9.98
CA ALA A 7 -2.26 31.75 -10.09
C ALA A 7 -2.52 30.92 -8.82
N ALA A 8 -3.67 31.12 -8.19
CA ALA A 8 -4.04 30.36 -6.99
C ALA A 8 -3.97 28.87 -7.30
N ARG A 9 -3.43 28.08 -6.35
CA ARG A 9 -3.39 26.61 -6.49
C ARG A 9 -4.81 26.07 -6.56
N PRO A 10 -5.10 25.08 -7.43
CA PRO A 10 -6.42 24.45 -7.44
C PRO A 10 -6.67 23.75 -6.10
N ARG A 11 -7.92 23.74 -5.69
CA ARG A 11 -8.36 23.03 -4.49
C ARG A 11 -8.70 21.60 -4.80
N LEU A 12 -8.13 20.69 -4.04
CA LEU A 12 -8.38 19.27 -4.14
C LEU A 12 -9.00 18.77 -2.85
N LEU A 13 -10.22 18.24 -2.93
CA LEU A 13 -10.81 17.51 -1.82
C LEU A 13 -10.30 16.06 -1.83
N PHE A 14 -9.60 15.66 -0.78
CA PHE A 14 -9.10 14.30 -0.60
C PHE A 14 -9.95 13.58 0.43
N LEU A 15 -10.78 12.63 -0.01
CA LEU A 15 -11.58 11.77 0.87
C LEU A 15 -10.83 10.48 1.12
N SER A 16 -10.50 10.17 2.37
CA SER A 16 -9.77 8.96 2.72
C SER A 16 -10.56 8.05 3.65
N HIS A 17 -10.51 6.76 3.36
CA HIS A 17 -11.08 5.68 4.17
C HIS A 17 -10.23 5.37 5.43
N CYS A 18 -9.04 5.96 5.53
CA CYS A 18 -8.18 5.90 6.71
C CYS A 18 -7.43 7.21 6.91
N LEU A 19 -7.11 7.57 8.14
CA LEU A 19 -6.19 8.67 8.44
C LEU A 19 -4.76 8.16 8.18
N PRO A 20 -4.02 8.71 7.19
CA PRO A 20 -2.81 8.06 6.66
C PRO A 20 -1.54 8.31 7.49
N TYR A 21 -1.67 8.62 8.77
CA TYR A 21 -0.53 8.84 9.66
C TYR A 21 -0.78 8.17 11.04
N PRO A 22 0.22 7.49 11.61
CA PRO A 22 1.53 7.17 11.02
C PRO A 22 1.41 6.13 9.88
N PRO A 23 2.31 6.17 8.87
CA PRO A 23 2.23 5.30 7.69
C PRO A 23 2.79 3.88 7.98
N HIS A 24 2.15 3.14 8.88
CA HIS A 24 2.62 1.83 9.35
C HIS A 24 2.03 0.62 8.59
N SER A 25 1.10 0.86 7.67
CA SER A 25 0.54 -0.19 6.80
C SER A 25 0.72 0.17 5.34
N GLY A 26 0.67 -0.83 4.44
CA GLY A 26 0.82 -0.59 2.99
C GLY A 26 -0.17 0.45 2.47
N VAL A 27 -1.44 0.34 2.90
CA VAL A 27 -2.50 1.30 2.55
C VAL A 27 -2.19 2.70 3.08
N ALA A 28 -1.91 2.84 4.39
CA ALA A 28 -1.60 4.15 4.98
C ALA A 28 -0.35 4.79 4.37
N THR A 29 0.69 3.99 4.06
CA THR A 29 1.90 4.47 3.39
C THR A 29 1.59 5.00 1.99
N ARG A 30 0.78 4.27 1.21
CA ARG A 30 0.36 4.70 -0.12
C ARG A 30 -0.45 5.99 -0.06
N THR A 31 -1.51 6.00 0.76
CA THR A 31 -2.38 7.18 0.93
C THR A 31 -1.59 8.41 1.37
N TYR A 32 -0.67 8.25 2.33
CA TYR A 32 0.20 9.33 2.80
C TYR A 32 1.08 9.90 1.67
N ASN A 33 1.71 9.03 0.89
CA ASN A 33 2.59 9.47 -0.19
C ASN A 33 1.81 10.09 -1.35
N ILE A 34 0.64 9.56 -1.73
CA ILE A 34 -0.23 10.19 -2.73
C ILE A 34 -0.65 11.58 -2.26
N LEU A 35 -1.11 11.71 -1.00
CA LEU A 35 -1.48 13.00 -0.39
C LEU A 35 -0.30 13.98 -0.44
N ARG A 36 0.89 13.56 -0.01
CA ARG A 36 2.12 14.37 -0.03
C ARG A 36 2.46 14.84 -1.44
N GLN A 37 2.36 13.96 -2.43
CA GLN A 37 2.66 14.29 -3.82
C GLN A 37 1.63 15.26 -4.44
N LEU A 38 0.36 15.13 -4.09
CA LEU A 38 -0.67 16.04 -4.56
C LEU A 38 -0.55 17.41 -3.90
N HIS A 39 -0.19 17.48 -2.61
CA HIS A 39 0.00 18.76 -1.91
C HIS A 39 1.13 19.62 -2.49
N VAL A 40 2.02 19.06 -3.28
CA VAL A 40 3.06 19.85 -3.99
C VAL A 40 2.44 20.89 -4.95
N ALA A 41 1.31 20.56 -5.59
CA ALA A 41 0.68 21.40 -6.64
C ALA A 41 -0.73 21.88 -6.31
N TYR A 42 -1.41 21.24 -5.35
CA TYR A 42 -2.80 21.50 -4.99
C TYR A 42 -2.93 21.98 -3.54
N ASP A 43 -3.93 22.82 -3.27
CA ASP A 43 -4.40 23.08 -1.92
C ASP A 43 -5.32 21.94 -1.51
N VAL A 44 -4.78 20.98 -0.75
CA VAL A 44 -5.49 19.74 -0.42
C VAL A 44 -6.27 19.90 0.88
N ASP A 45 -7.58 19.66 0.81
CA ASP A 45 -8.48 19.55 1.96
C ASP A 45 -8.73 18.07 2.27
N LEU A 46 -8.18 17.57 3.37
CA LEU A 46 -8.31 16.18 3.78
C LEU A 46 -9.52 15.97 4.67
N VAL A 47 -10.43 15.06 4.27
CA VAL A 47 -11.52 14.53 5.10
C VAL A 47 -11.37 13.02 5.19
N ALA A 48 -11.08 12.49 6.38
CA ALA A 48 -10.68 11.12 6.56
C ALA A 48 -11.46 10.40 7.66
N PHE A 49 -11.65 9.09 7.50
CA PHE A 49 -11.96 8.21 8.60
C PHE A 49 -10.70 7.88 9.41
N SER A 50 -10.86 7.53 10.68
CA SER A 50 -9.79 6.97 11.53
C SER A 50 -10.11 5.53 11.90
N ARG A 51 -9.07 4.67 11.89
CA ARG A 51 -9.16 3.25 12.27
C ARG A 51 -8.57 3.03 13.66
N MET A 52 -9.25 2.26 14.50
CA MET A 52 -8.74 1.92 15.83
C MET A 52 -7.38 1.22 15.83
N SER A 53 -7.10 0.45 14.79
CA SER A 53 -5.80 -0.22 14.65
C SER A 53 -4.62 0.74 14.47
N HIS A 54 -4.88 1.97 13.98
CA HIS A 54 -3.86 2.98 13.72
C HIS A 54 -3.95 4.16 14.71
N GLN A 55 -5.16 4.58 15.05
CA GLN A 55 -5.45 5.70 15.98
C GLN A 55 -6.48 5.22 17.01
N PRO A 56 -6.01 4.55 18.10
CA PRO A 56 -6.90 3.92 19.08
C PRO A 56 -7.75 4.90 19.89
N ASP A 57 -7.27 6.12 20.07
CA ASP A 57 -7.89 7.15 20.92
C ASP A 57 -7.88 8.55 20.29
N GLY A 58 -8.34 9.55 21.04
CA GLY A 58 -8.37 10.95 20.63
C GLY A 58 -6.98 11.54 20.43
N ASP A 59 -6.09 11.27 21.36
CA ASP A 59 -4.73 11.84 21.37
C ASP A 59 -3.95 11.36 20.14
N ALA A 60 -4.07 10.08 19.79
CA ALA A 60 -3.46 9.51 18.59
C ALA A 60 -4.04 10.13 17.30
N ARG A 61 -5.35 10.38 17.23
CA ARG A 61 -5.99 11.09 16.10
C ARG A 61 -5.52 12.53 15.98
N ASP A 62 -5.41 13.23 17.10
CA ASP A 62 -4.95 14.62 17.13
C ASP A 62 -3.47 14.73 16.74
N ALA A 63 -2.63 13.81 17.23
CA ALA A 63 -1.23 13.72 16.85
C ALA A 63 -1.07 13.47 15.35
N ALA A 64 -1.85 12.52 14.80
CA ALA A 64 -1.86 12.23 13.37
C ALA A 64 -2.33 13.44 12.54
N SER A 65 -3.40 14.11 12.98
CA SER A 65 -3.92 15.31 12.31
C SER A 65 -2.90 16.46 12.32
N ARG A 66 -2.19 16.66 13.43
CA ARG A 66 -1.11 17.66 13.52
C ARG A 66 0.03 17.35 12.55
N ALA A 67 0.44 16.09 12.48
CA ALA A 67 1.50 15.67 11.57
C ALA A 67 1.13 15.87 10.09
N LEU A 68 -0.15 15.68 9.73
CA LEU A 68 -0.64 15.83 8.37
C LEU A 68 -0.80 17.29 7.91
N ARG A 69 -0.74 18.28 8.81
CA ARG A 69 -0.78 19.71 8.43
C ARG A 69 0.39 20.16 7.57
N GLY A 70 1.48 19.38 7.53
CA GLY A 70 2.60 19.57 6.61
C GLY A 70 2.38 18.97 5.21
N THR A 71 1.29 18.20 5.03
CA THR A 71 0.97 17.48 3.78
C THR A 71 -0.43 17.76 3.24
N ALA A 72 -1.18 18.65 3.90
CA ALA A 72 -2.50 19.12 3.47
C ALA A 72 -2.69 20.57 3.91
N ALA A 73 -3.37 21.38 3.10
CA ALA A 73 -3.70 22.76 3.43
C ALA A 73 -4.74 22.86 4.54
N TYR A 74 -5.62 21.86 4.62
CA TYR A 74 -6.61 21.71 5.68
C TYR A 74 -6.82 20.23 6.02
N VAL A 75 -6.93 19.91 7.29
CA VAL A 75 -7.25 18.57 7.80
C VAL A 75 -8.50 18.70 8.66
N ALA A 76 -9.61 18.13 8.18
CA ALA A 76 -10.84 18.05 8.96
C ALA A 76 -10.64 17.09 10.16
N GLU A 77 -11.41 17.28 11.21
CA GLU A 77 -11.40 16.36 12.35
C GLU A 77 -11.72 14.93 11.87
N PRO A 78 -10.84 13.93 12.13
CA PRO A 78 -11.04 12.58 11.64
C PRO A 78 -12.28 11.93 12.26
N THR A 79 -13.01 11.16 11.45
CA THR A 79 -14.21 10.45 11.89
C THR A 79 -13.89 9.00 12.19
N PRO A 80 -14.09 8.48 13.42
CA PRO A 80 -13.94 7.05 13.69
C PRO A 80 -14.91 6.22 12.85
N ILE A 81 -14.45 5.07 12.36
CA ILE A 81 -15.31 4.12 11.65
C ILE A 81 -16.35 3.57 12.64
N PRO A 82 -17.67 3.70 12.34
CA PRO A 82 -18.72 3.48 13.35
C PRO A 82 -18.79 2.06 13.91
N ASN A 83 -18.45 1.05 13.11
CA ASN A 83 -18.63 -0.35 13.50
C ASN A 83 -17.37 -1.01 14.07
N GLU A 84 -16.20 -0.37 14.03
CA GLU A 84 -14.99 -0.92 14.64
C GLU A 84 -15.10 -1.04 16.18
N ARG A 85 -15.93 -0.23 16.82
CA ARG A 85 -16.14 -0.20 18.27
C ARG A 85 -17.34 -1.00 18.75
N SER A 86 -18.10 -1.63 17.85
CA SER A 86 -19.38 -2.27 18.20
C SER A 86 -19.62 -3.53 17.39
N THR A 87 -19.42 -4.69 18.01
CA THR A 87 -19.76 -5.98 17.42
C THR A 87 -21.23 -6.08 16.99
N PRO A 88 -22.24 -5.65 17.81
CA PRO A 88 -23.63 -5.63 17.37
C PRO A 88 -23.86 -4.77 16.12
N ARG A 89 -23.22 -3.59 16.03
CA ARG A 89 -23.32 -2.73 14.85
C ARG A 89 -22.72 -3.42 13.64
N LYS A 90 -21.57 -4.07 13.78
CA LYS A 90 -20.94 -4.81 12.70
C LYS A 90 -21.83 -5.93 12.15
N LEU A 91 -22.44 -6.72 13.05
CA LEU A 91 -23.38 -7.77 12.66
C LEU A 91 -24.62 -7.19 11.96
N TRP A 92 -25.15 -6.08 12.47
CA TRP A 92 -26.27 -5.37 11.87
C TRP A 92 -25.94 -4.86 10.46
N ASP A 93 -24.76 -4.32 10.25
CA ASP A 93 -24.33 -3.84 8.93
C ASP A 93 -24.16 -4.99 7.95
N HIS A 94 -23.70 -6.18 8.38
CA HIS A 94 -23.72 -7.38 7.55
C HIS A 94 -25.15 -7.79 7.17
N LEU A 95 -26.09 -7.78 8.13
CA LEU A 95 -27.49 -8.10 7.88
C LEU A 95 -28.13 -7.09 6.92
N ARG A 96 -27.93 -5.79 7.16
CA ARG A 96 -28.39 -4.71 6.24
C ARG A 96 -27.86 -4.92 4.83
N SER A 97 -26.59 -5.28 4.70
CA SER A 97 -25.97 -5.61 3.43
C SER A 97 -26.73 -6.76 2.76
N VAL A 98 -27.00 -7.87 3.47
CA VAL A 98 -27.72 -9.03 2.91
C VAL A 98 -29.11 -8.63 2.39
N VAL A 99 -29.87 -7.89 3.17
CA VAL A 99 -31.26 -7.51 2.85
C VAL A 99 -31.33 -6.47 1.73
N SER A 100 -30.46 -5.47 1.74
CA SER A 100 -30.52 -4.34 0.79
C SER A 100 -29.91 -4.64 -0.58
N GLY A 101 -29.13 -5.72 -0.71
CA GLY A 101 -28.38 -6.03 -1.93
C GLY A 101 -27.15 -5.15 -2.17
N ARG A 102 -26.78 -4.25 -1.24
CA ARG A 102 -25.57 -3.39 -1.32
C ARG A 102 -24.35 -4.08 -0.75
N ALA A 103 -23.16 -3.70 -1.22
CA ALA A 103 -21.90 -4.17 -0.64
C ALA A 103 -21.79 -3.78 0.84
N TYR A 104 -21.13 -4.60 1.65
CA TYR A 104 -20.96 -4.36 3.09
C TYR A 104 -20.28 -3.02 3.39
N THR A 105 -19.28 -2.65 2.59
CA THR A 105 -18.51 -1.39 2.73
C THR A 105 -19.40 -0.14 2.68
N TYR A 106 -20.54 -0.19 1.99
CA TYR A 106 -21.53 0.89 2.01
C TYR A 106 -22.02 1.23 3.43
N TYR A 107 -22.11 0.24 4.31
CA TYR A 107 -22.57 0.39 5.69
C TYR A 107 -21.44 0.61 6.68
N GLU A 108 -20.26 0.07 6.38
CA GLU A 108 -19.07 0.24 7.21
C GLU A 108 -18.75 1.72 7.40
N TYR A 109 -18.84 2.50 6.32
CA TYR A 109 -18.57 3.94 6.32
C TYR A 109 -19.82 4.83 6.50
N ASP A 110 -20.95 4.26 6.98
CA ASP A 110 -22.19 5.00 7.23
C ASP A 110 -22.08 5.85 8.51
N SER A 111 -21.68 7.11 8.38
CA SER A 111 -21.47 8.04 9.50
C SER A 111 -22.09 9.40 9.21
N ARG A 112 -23.05 9.81 10.08
CA ARG A 112 -23.62 11.16 10.04
C ARG A 112 -22.58 12.24 10.32
N ALA A 113 -21.68 11.98 11.28
CA ALA A 113 -20.60 12.92 11.61
C ALA A 113 -19.68 13.18 10.42
N PHE A 114 -19.38 12.13 9.60
CA PHE A 114 -18.61 12.31 8.37
C PHE A 114 -19.38 13.14 7.33
N ALA A 115 -20.68 12.87 7.15
CA ALA A 115 -21.53 13.64 6.23
C ALA A 115 -21.57 15.13 6.61
N ASP A 116 -21.73 15.43 7.90
CA ASP A 116 -21.78 16.80 8.43
C ASP A 116 -20.44 17.53 8.20
N ARG A 117 -19.32 16.86 8.49
CA ARG A 117 -17.95 17.40 8.23
C ARG A 117 -17.71 17.62 6.75
N LEU A 118 -18.00 16.64 5.91
CA LEU A 118 -17.87 16.76 4.45
C LEU A 118 -18.69 17.93 3.92
N SER A 119 -19.95 18.05 4.35
CA SER A 119 -20.83 19.15 3.96
C SER A 119 -20.31 20.51 4.44
N ALA A 120 -19.73 20.59 5.63
CA ALA A 120 -19.11 21.81 6.14
C ALA A 120 -17.89 22.24 5.31
N VAL A 121 -17.01 21.28 4.97
CA VAL A 121 -15.85 21.53 4.11
C VAL A 121 -16.30 22.02 2.74
N LEU A 122 -17.26 21.32 2.10
CA LEU A 122 -17.77 21.70 0.77
C LEU A 122 -18.38 23.10 0.73
N ARG A 123 -19.11 23.52 1.79
CA ARG A 123 -19.66 24.88 1.88
C ARG A 123 -18.59 25.96 2.03
N ALA A 124 -17.53 25.66 2.78
CA ALA A 124 -16.47 26.63 3.07
C ALA A 124 -15.39 26.67 1.96
N ARG A 125 -15.16 25.55 1.31
CA ARG A 125 -13.99 25.34 0.44
C ARG A 125 -14.38 24.45 -0.76
N MET A 126 -15.07 25.05 -1.74
CA MET A 126 -15.47 24.33 -2.96
C MET A 126 -14.22 23.82 -3.71
N PRO A 127 -14.11 22.51 -3.98
CA PRO A 127 -12.98 21.94 -4.69
C PRO A 127 -13.12 22.09 -6.20
N ASP A 128 -11.98 22.13 -6.90
CA ASP A 128 -11.88 22.03 -8.36
C ASP A 128 -11.82 20.55 -8.82
N LEU A 129 -11.36 19.64 -7.93
CA LEU A 129 -11.21 18.22 -8.18
C LEU A 129 -11.40 17.44 -6.87
N VAL A 130 -11.96 16.22 -6.95
CA VAL A 130 -12.10 15.32 -5.82
C VAL A 130 -11.27 14.06 -6.04
N HIS A 131 -10.52 13.65 -5.02
CA HIS A 131 -9.86 12.36 -4.95
C HIS A 131 -10.52 11.47 -3.92
N LEU A 132 -11.03 10.32 -4.34
CA LEU A 132 -11.46 9.23 -3.47
C LEU A 132 -10.29 8.27 -3.28
N ASP A 133 -9.84 8.10 -2.05
CA ASP A 133 -8.74 7.20 -1.74
C ASP A 133 -9.15 5.70 -1.67
N SER A 134 -10.42 5.40 -1.82
CA SER A 134 -10.95 4.05 -1.99
C SER A 134 -12.36 4.09 -2.56
N LEU A 135 -12.71 3.09 -3.38
CA LEU A 135 -14.08 2.88 -3.85
C LEU A 135 -15.06 2.60 -2.70
N ASP A 136 -14.59 2.16 -1.54
CA ASP A 136 -15.39 2.00 -0.32
C ASP A 136 -16.15 3.28 0.07
N LEU A 137 -15.61 4.44 -0.32
CA LEU A 137 -16.23 5.74 -0.07
C LEU A 137 -17.30 6.14 -1.09
N HIS A 138 -17.69 5.24 -2.02
CA HIS A 138 -18.70 5.49 -3.05
C HIS A 138 -20.03 6.01 -2.51
N ARG A 139 -20.34 5.69 -1.25
CA ARG A 139 -21.53 6.19 -0.55
C ARG A 139 -21.63 7.71 -0.55
N TRP A 140 -20.50 8.40 -0.57
CA TRP A 140 -20.40 9.85 -0.45
C TRP A 140 -20.48 10.57 -1.80
N LEU A 141 -20.42 9.83 -2.93
CA LEU A 141 -20.53 10.41 -4.28
C LEU A 141 -21.74 11.34 -4.47
N PRO A 142 -22.95 11.02 -3.96
CA PRO A 142 -24.12 11.91 -4.14
C PRO A 142 -24.00 13.28 -3.47
N LEU A 143 -23.08 13.46 -2.49
CA LEU A 143 -22.83 14.73 -1.81
C LEU A 143 -21.77 15.58 -2.53
N LEU A 144 -21.04 15.01 -3.46
CA LEU A 144 -19.91 15.69 -4.11
C LEU A 144 -20.40 16.65 -5.20
N PRO A 145 -19.70 17.77 -5.43
CA PRO A 145 -20.00 18.70 -6.51
C PRO A 145 -19.73 18.07 -7.89
N ARG A 146 -20.25 18.70 -8.94
CA ARG A 146 -20.02 18.29 -10.33
C ARG A 146 -18.65 18.76 -10.83
N VAL A 147 -17.61 18.16 -10.30
CA VAL A 147 -16.20 18.37 -10.68
C VAL A 147 -15.58 17.02 -11.04
N PRO A 148 -14.42 16.96 -11.71
CA PRO A 148 -13.75 15.70 -11.95
C PRO A 148 -13.51 14.92 -10.63
N ILE A 149 -13.80 13.62 -10.64
CA ILE A 149 -13.57 12.73 -9.49
C ILE A 149 -12.57 11.68 -9.92
N THR A 150 -11.52 11.47 -9.14
CA THR A 150 -10.57 10.36 -9.30
C THR A 150 -10.74 9.36 -8.17
N CYS A 151 -10.46 8.08 -8.40
CA CYS A 151 -10.58 7.03 -7.40
C CYS A 151 -9.33 6.16 -7.36
N THR A 152 -8.70 6.03 -6.19
CA THR A 152 -7.64 5.04 -5.96
C THR A 152 -8.26 3.67 -5.66
N HIS A 153 -7.73 2.66 -6.32
CA HIS A 153 -7.97 1.26 -5.99
C HIS A 153 -6.71 0.68 -5.34
N HIS A 154 -6.82 0.28 -4.08
CA HIS A 154 -5.72 -0.39 -3.37
C HIS A 154 -5.60 -1.85 -3.79
N ASP A 155 -6.72 -2.44 -4.22
CA ASP A 155 -6.90 -3.73 -4.85
C ASP A 155 -8.17 -3.64 -5.73
N ILE A 156 -8.45 -4.64 -6.55
CA ILE A 156 -9.79 -4.86 -7.07
C ILE A 156 -10.55 -5.65 -6.01
N ASP A 157 -11.43 -4.99 -5.28
CA ASP A 157 -12.07 -5.53 -4.07
C ASP A 157 -12.86 -6.81 -4.35
N SER A 158 -13.56 -6.88 -5.48
CA SER A 158 -14.26 -8.08 -5.90
C SER A 158 -13.33 -9.27 -6.12
N GLU A 159 -12.17 -9.05 -6.75
CA GLU A 159 -11.18 -10.08 -7.02
C GLU A 159 -10.44 -10.52 -5.74
N LEU A 160 -10.05 -9.58 -4.90
CA LEU A 160 -9.44 -9.86 -3.61
C LEU A 160 -10.36 -10.75 -2.76
N LEU A 161 -11.64 -10.39 -2.69
CA LEU A 161 -12.62 -11.13 -1.92
C LEU A 161 -12.91 -12.51 -2.53
N ARG A 162 -12.89 -12.64 -3.86
CA ARG A 162 -13.02 -13.92 -4.58
C ARG A 162 -11.85 -14.85 -4.25
N ARG A 163 -10.60 -14.38 -4.33
CA ARG A 163 -9.40 -15.15 -3.96
C ARG A 163 -9.47 -15.61 -2.50
N ARG A 164 -10.00 -14.77 -1.60
CA ARG A 164 -10.23 -15.15 -0.21
C ARG A 164 -11.30 -16.23 -0.06
N ALA A 165 -12.42 -16.10 -0.77
CA ALA A 165 -13.52 -17.09 -0.72
C ALA A 165 -13.07 -18.48 -1.22
N GLN A 166 -12.19 -18.55 -2.21
CA GLN A 166 -11.67 -19.81 -2.76
C GLN A 166 -10.80 -20.59 -1.76
N ARG A 167 -10.20 -19.93 -0.78
CA ARG A 167 -9.30 -20.52 0.23
C ARG A 167 -10.00 -20.89 1.54
N LEU A 168 -11.31 -20.65 1.64
CA LEU A 168 -12.08 -20.94 2.85
C LEU A 168 -12.72 -22.31 2.82
N ASP A 169 -12.57 -23.09 3.88
CA ASP A 169 -13.18 -24.40 4.05
C ASP A 169 -14.65 -24.34 4.50
N GLY A 170 -15.11 -23.21 5.07
CA GLY A 170 -16.45 -23.03 5.60
C GLY A 170 -17.49 -22.66 4.53
N ALA A 171 -18.41 -23.59 4.18
CA ALA A 171 -19.38 -23.37 3.11
C ALA A 171 -20.30 -22.13 3.29
N VAL A 172 -20.76 -21.84 4.53
CA VAL A 172 -21.63 -20.71 4.83
C VAL A 172 -20.90 -19.40 4.63
N LEU A 173 -19.69 -19.26 5.20
CA LEU A 173 -18.88 -18.07 5.07
C LEU A 173 -18.46 -17.87 3.61
N ARG A 174 -18.07 -18.94 2.92
CA ARG A 174 -17.73 -18.90 1.49
C ARG A 174 -18.90 -18.38 0.63
N ARG A 175 -20.12 -18.88 0.86
CA ARG A 175 -21.34 -18.39 0.15
C ARG A 175 -21.60 -16.91 0.43
N TYR A 176 -21.45 -16.48 1.69
CA TYR A 176 -21.57 -15.07 2.04
C TYR A 176 -20.54 -14.20 1.32
N LEU A 177 -19.25 -14.61 1.30
CA LEU A 177 -18.22 -13.87 0.59
C LEU A 177 -18.50 -13.79 -0.92
N LEU A 178 -18.94 -14.89 -1.55
CA LEU A 178 -19.31 -14.90 -2.98
C LEU A 178 -20.51 -13.98 -3.26
N LEU A 179 -21.48 -13.88 -2.33
CA LEU A 179 -22.56 -12.90 -2.42
C LEU A 179 -22.01 -11.47 -2.41
N GLN A 180 -21.04 -11.17 -1.53
CA GLN A 180 -20.38 -9.85 -1.48
C GLN A 180 -19.55 -9.58 -2.73
N VAL A 181 -18.86 -10.58 -3.29
CA VAL A 181 -18.16 -10.48 -4.59
C VAL A 181 -19.10 -9.96 -5.68
N GLY A 182 -20.26 -10.58 -5.86
CA GLY A 182 -21.22 -10.15 -6.88
C GLY A 182 -21.75 -8.70 -6.68
N ARG A 183 -21.77 -8.23 -5.43
CA ARG A 183 -22.16 -6.85 -5.09
C ARG A 183 -21.04 -5.85 -5.38
N LEU A 184 -19.81 -6.22 -5.06
CA LEU A 184 -18.64 -5.40 -5.37
C LEU A 184 -18.44 -5.28 -6.88
N GLU A 185 -18.57 -6.39 -7.64
CA GLU A 185 -18.54 -6.33 -9.10
C GLU A 185 -19.61 -5.40 -9.70
N ARG A 186 -20.83 -5.46 -9.14
CA ARG A 186 -21.89 -4.54 -9.58
C ARG A 186 -21.53 -3.09 -9.28
N LEU A 187 -20.98 -2.82 -8.09
CA LEU A 187 -20.51 -1.50 -7.70
C LEU A 187 -19.41 -1.00 -8.64
N GLU A 188 -18.39 -1.83 -8.88
CA GLU A 188 -17.27 -1.52 -9.76
C GLU A 188 -17.76 -1.21 -11.19
N ARG A 189 -18.68 -2.03 -11.73
CA ARG A 189 -19.31 -1.78 -13.05
C ARG A 189 -20.13 -0.49 -13.10
N GLN A 190 -20.80 -0.13 -12.01
CA GLN A 190 -21.68 1.04 -11.97
C GLN A 190 -20.95 2.35 -11.71
N VAL A 191 -19.86 2.33 -10.92
CA VAL A 191 -19.18 3.54 -10.47
C VAL A 191 -17.96 3.86 -11.31
N CYS A 192 -17.09 2.88 -11.57
CA CYS A 192 -15.79 3.15 -12.18
C CYS A 192 -15.84 3.79 -13.58
N PRO A 193 -16.84 3.51 -14.46
CA PRO A 193 -16.95 4.22 -15.74
C PRO A 193 -17.32 5.71 -15.60
N HIS A 194 -17.88 6.12 -14.45
CA HIS A 194 -18.29 7.51 -14.19
C HIS A 194 -17.28 8.31 -13.40
N VAL A 195 -16.19 7.70 -12.96
CA VAL A 195 -15.04 8.40 -12.36
C VAL A 195 -14.13 8.88 -13.47
N ALA A 196 -13.66 10.12 -13.38
CA ALA A 196 -12.81 10.71 -14.42
C ALA A 196 -11.50 9.92 -14.61
N LEU A 197 -10.96 9.33 -13.53
CA LEU A 197 -9.76 8.50 -13.59
C LEU A 197 -9.70 7.51 -12.43
N ASN A 198 -9.53 6.21 -12.71
CA ASN A 198 -9.30 5.16 -11.74
C ASN A 198 -7.80 4.89 -11.63
N LEU A 199 -7.23 5.07 -10.44
CA LEU A 199 -5.80 4.90 -10.16
C LEU A 199 -5.54 3.47 -9.69
N MET A 200 -4.87 2.67 -10.50
CA MET A 200 -4.65 1.25 -10.29
C MET A 200 -3.27 0.97 -9.70
N MET A 201 -3.13 -0.10 -8.93
CA MET A 201 -1.85 -0.51 -8.35
C MET A 201 -0.88 -1.09 -9.40
N SER A 202 -1.43 -1.78 -10.38
CA SER A 202 -0.66 -2.47 -11.41
C SER A 202 -1.43 -2.53 -12.73
N GLU A 203 -0.73 -2.88 -13.82
CA GLU A 203 -1.38 -3.14 -15.12
C GLU A 203 -2.26 -4.39 -15.08
N VAL A 204 -1.97 -5.34 -14.17
CA VAL A 204 -2.83 -6.51 -13.95
C VAL A 204 -4.19 -6.05 -13.42
N ASP A 205 -4.22 -5.22 -12.38
CA ASP A 205 -5.45 -4.66 -11.81
C ASP A 205 -6.19 -3.79 -12.82
N ALA A 206 -5.47 -2.98 -13.59
CA ALA A 206 -6.06 -2.15 -14.64
C ALA A 206 -6.76 -2.99 -15.71
N ARG A 207 -6.18 -4.11 -16.14
CA ARG A 207 -6.81 -5.05 -17.08
C ARG A 207 -8.05 -5.69 -16.49
N ILE A 208 -8.00 -6.10 -15.22
CA ILE A 208 -9.15 -6.69 -14.52
C ILE A 208 -10.30 -5.68 -14.47
N LEU A 209 -10.01 -4.43 -14.05
CA LEU A 209 -11.06 -3.40 -13.97
C LEU A 209 -11.66 -3.08 -15.35
N ARG A 210 -10.84 -2.90 -16.38
CA ARG A 210 -11.31 -2.63 -17.75
C ARG A 210 -12.17 -3.76 -18.31
N ALA A 211 -11.85 -5.02 -17.99
CA ALA A 211 -12.67 -6.17 -18.37
C ALA A 211 -14.00 -6.19 -17.61
N LEU A 212 -13.98 -5.83 -16.33
CA LEU A 212 -15.17 -5.82 -15.47
C LEU A 212 -16.08 -4.62 -15.74
N ALA A 213 -15.51 -3.45 -15.97
CA ALA A 213 -16.17 -2.15 -16.17
C ALA A 213 -15.67 -1.49 -17.48
N PRO A 214 -16.16 -1.95 -18.65
CA PRO A 214 -15.80 -1.34 -19.94
C PRO A 214 -16.11 0.15 -19.94
N GLY A 215 -15.17 0.96 -20.43
CA GLY A 215 -15.26 2.43 -20.40
C GLY A 215 -14.66 3.09 -19.17
N ALA A 216 -14.23 2.36 -18.15
CA ALA A 216 -13.48 2.93 -17.02
C ALA A 216 -12.11 3.43 -17.48
N ALA A 217 -11.88 4.74 -17.38
CA ALA A 217 -10.55 5.33 -17.60
C ALA A 217 -9.63 4.89 -16.46
N THR A 218 -8.46 4.34 -16.80
CA THR A 218 -7.51 3.80 -15.80
C THR A 218 -6.12 4.38 -16.01
N MET A 219 -5.42 4.60 -14.92
CA MET A 219 -3.98 4.95 -14.89
C MET A 219 -3.27 4.09 -13.86
N VAL A 220 -2.14 3.52 -14.21
CA VAL A 220 -1.31 2.79 -13.24
C VAL A 220 -0.51 3.78 -12.41
N VAL A 221 -0.77 3.76 -11.12
CA VAL A 221 -0.06 4.51 -10.07
C VAL A 221 0.41 3.47 -9.06
N PRO A 222 1.58 2.85 -9.27
CA PRO A 222 2.07 1.78 -8.40
C PRO A 222 2.43 2.31 -7.02
N ASN A 223 2.70 1.41 -6.08
CA ASN A 223 3.41 1.79 -4.87
C ASN A 223 4.82 2.26 -5.22
N GLY A 224 5.33 3.19 -4.43
CA GLY A 224 6.67 3.73 -4.59
C GLY A 224 7.51 3.59 -3.33
N THR A 225 8.76 3.95 -3.46
CA THR A 225 9.70 4.16 -2.35
C THR A 225 10.26 5.58 -2.39
N ASP A 226 10.88 6.03 -1.31
CA ASP A 226 11.64 7.28 -1.26
C ASP A 226 13.14 6.94 -1.38
N PRO A 227 13.74 6.99 -2.59
CA PRO A 227 15.13 6.58 -2.79
C PRO A 227 16.17 7.59 -2.23
N VAL A 228 15.71 8.72 -1.71
CA VAL A 228 16.56 9.66 -0.94
C VAL A 228 16.59 9.25 0.52
N TYR A 229 15.43 8.84 1.06
CA TYR A 229 15.35 8.30 2.42
C TYR A 229 15.98 6.90 2.50
N PHE A 230 15.58 5.99 1.60
CA PHE A 230 16.16 4.66 1.45
C PHE A 230 17.30 4.73 0.43
N GLN A 231 18.52 5.01 0.89
CA GLN A 231 19.71 5.04 0.04
C GLN A 231 20.88 4.29 0.68
N PRO A 232 21.74 3.68 -0.14
CA PRO A 232 22.98 3.09 0.35
C PRO A 232 23.82 4.15 1.08
N ASN A 233 24.30 3.79 2.26
CA ASN A 233 25.10 4.70 3.12
C ASN A 233 26.58 4.28 3.23
N GLY A 234 27.04 3.38 2.34
CA GLY A 234 28.41 2.87 2.37
C GLY A 234 28.66 1.74 3.38
N THR A 235 27.67 1.37 4.19
CA THR A 235 27.79 0.21 5.10
C THR A 235 28.03 -1.07 4.29
N ARG A 236 29.11 -1.80 4.61
CA ARG A 236 29.35 -3.12 4.01
C ARG A 236 28.36 -4.13 4.58
N PRO A 237 27.69 -4.92 3.74
CA PRO A 237 26.84 -6.00 4.19
C PRO A 237 27.64 -6.99 5.06
N LEU A 238 27.03 -7.48 6.11
CA LEU A 238 27.57 -8.57 6.91
C LEU A 238 27.41 -9.88 6.15
N ALA A 239 28.52 -10.65 6.04
CA ALA A 239 28.50 -11.93 5.34
C ALA A 239 27.41 -12.84 5.90
N GLY A 240 26.65 -13.51 5.04
CA GLY A 240 25.57 -14.43 5.43
C GLY A 240 24.34 -13.75 6.06
N ARG A 241 24.24 -12.40 6.09
CA ARG A 241 23.09 -11.70 6.66
C ARG A 241 21.91 -11.67 5.73
N VAL A 242 20.82 -12.34 6.14
CA VAL A 242 19.52 -12.35 5.45
C VAL A 242 18.50 -11.54 6.26
N VAL A 243 17.63 -10.78 5.59
CA VAL A 243 16.59 -9.95 6.24
C VAL A 243 15.22 -10.25 5.64
N PHE A 244 14.21 -10.37 6.50
CA PHE A 244 12.79 -10.27 6.15
C PHE A 244 12.18 -9.07 6.86
N VAL A 245 11.40 -8.26 6.13
CA VAL A 245 10.70 -7.09 6.68
C VAL A 245 9.19 -7.28 6.59
N GLY A 246 8.50 -7.23 7.71
CA GLY A 246 7.03 -7.27 7.75
C GLY A 246 6.47 -7.67 9.11
N PRO A 247 5.43 -6.97 9.60
CA PRO A 247 4.80 -7.29 10.87
C PRO A 247 3.98 -8.58 10.78
N THR A 248 4.14 -9.50 11.74
CA THR A 248 3.49 -10.83 11.74
C THR A 248 2.04 -10.83 12.22
N HIS A 249 1.49 -9.69 12.68
CA HIS A 249 0.04 -9.55 12.84
C HIS A 249 -0.69 -9.56 11.48
N SER A 250 0.00 -9.26 10.39
CA SER A 250 -0.50 -9.46 9.02
C SER A 250 -0.39 -10.92 8.62
N HIS A 251 -1.51 -11.53 8.22
CA HIS A 251 -1.57 -12.94 7.83
C HIS A 251 -0.57 -13.33 6.72
N PRO A 252 -0.40 -12.54 5.63
CA PRO A 252 0.60 -12.87 4.60
C PRO A 252 2.04 -12.88 5.12
N ASN A 253 2.38 -11.97 6.02
CA ASN A 253 3.72 -11.93 6.60
C ASN A 253 3.95 -13.08 7.59
N ARG A 254 2.92 -13.44 8.37
CA ARG A 254 2.99 -14.57 9.28
C ARG A 254 3.23 -15.87 8.51
N ASP A 255 2.44 -16.13 7.47
CA ASP A 255 2.61 -17.28 6.60
C ASP A 255 4.02 -17.33 5.98
N ALA A 256 4.53 -16.18 5.51
CA ALA A 256 5.88 -16.09 4.96
C ALA A 256 6.98 -16.39 6.00
N VAL A 257 6.83 -15.93 7.25
CA VAL A 257 7.79 -16.20 8.33
C VAL A 257 7.73 -17.67 8.74
N GLU A 258 6.53 -18.28 8.80
CA GLU A 258 6.40 -19.71 9.08
C GLU A 258 7.09 -20.57 7.99
N LEU A 259 6.82 -20.26 6.72
CA LEU A 259 7.50 -20.93 5.60
C LEU A 259 9.02 -20.74 5.66
N LEU A 260 9.45 -19.51 5.94
CA LEU A 260 10.88 -19.19 6.05
C LEU A 260 11.55 -20.01 7.16
N LEU A 261 10.95 -20.08 8.35
CA LEU A 261 11.54 -20.75 9.50
C LEU A 261 11.43 -22.29 9.46
N GLN A 262 10.36 -22.83 8.86
CA GLN A 262 10.12 -24.28 8.86
C GLN A 262 10.78 -24.99 7.68
N GLU A 263 10.83 -24.35 6.50
CA GLU A 263 11.25 -25.04 5.29
C GLU A 263 12.51 -24.43 4.63
N ILE A 264 12.63 -23.09 4.61
CA ILE A 264 13.71 -22.40 3.88
C ILE A 264 14.96 -22.25 4.75
N TRP A 265 14.80 -21.68 5.95
CA TRP A 265 15.93 -21.33 6.82
C TRP A 265 16.76 -22.54 7.30
N PRO A 266 16.17 -23.69 7.66
CA PRO A 266 16.95 -24.88 8.02
C PRO A 266 17.89 -25.34 6.90
N ARG A 267 17.49 -25.25 5.64
CA ARG A 267 18.32 -25.60 4.46
C ARG A 267 19.48 -24.60 4.30
N ILE A 268 19.22 -23.31 4.42
CA ILE A 268 20.27 -22.28 4.37
C ILE A 268 21.29 -22.53 5.48
N ARG A 269 20.85 -22.78 6.71
CA ARG A 269 21.73 -23.01 7.85
C ARG A 269 22.53 -24.32 7.75
N ALA A 270 21.98 -25.35 7.13
CA ALA A 270 22.69 -26.59 6.89
C ALA A 270 23.84 -26.40 5.86
N ALA A 271 23.64 -25.59 4.85
CA ALA A 271 24.63 -25.29 3.82
C ALA A 271 25.63 -24.20 4.25
N ASP A 272 25.18 -23.20 5.00
CA ASP A 272 26.01 -22.12 5.52
C ASP A 272 25.72 -21.88 7.01
N GLY A 273 26.48 -22.55 7.86
CA GLY A 273 26.39 -22.45 9.33
C GLY A 273 26.66 -21.05 9.89
N ALA A 274 27.25 -20.12 9.12
CA ALA A 274 27.49 -18.75 9.53
C ALA A 274 26.34 -17.81 9.16
N ALA A 275 25.39 -18.24 8.30
CA ALA A 275 24.26 -17.42 7.89
C ALA A 275 23.42 -16.98 9.10
N SER A 276 22.86 -15.76 9.03
CA SER A 276 22.01 -15.18 10.09
C SER A 276 20.80 -14.49 9.49
N LEU A 277 19.63 -14.68 10.13
CA LEU A 277 18.36 -14.11 9.71
C LEU A 277 17.89 -13.02 10.67
N ARG A 278 17.46 -11.89 10.15
CA ARG A 278 16.79 -10.83 10.91
C ARG A 278 15.34 -10.72 10.46
N LEU A 279 14.41 -10.85 11.40
CA LEU A 279 12.98 -10.61 11.21
C LEU A 279 12.65 -9.23 11.77
N ILE A 280 12.22 -8.31 10.90
CA ILE A 280 11.91 -6.92 11.24
C ILE A 280 10.42 -6.68 11.07
N GLY A 281 9.77 -6.18 12.12
CA GLY A 281 8.34 -5.87 12.14
C GLY A 281 7.71 -6.28 13.47
N GLY A 282 6.54 -5.73 13.77
CA GLY A 282 5.83 -6.04 15.02
C GLY A 282 5.43 -7.50 15.11
N ASN A 283 5.84 -8.16 16.19
CA ASN A 283 5.52 -9.55 16.50
C ASN A 283 4.86 -9.62 17.88
N ALA A 284 3.91 -10.55 18.08
CA ALA A 284 3.44 -10.86 19.42
C ALA A 284 4.61 -11.41 20.27
N PRO A 285 4.66 -11.14 21.59
CA PRO A 285 5.76 -11.61 22.44
C PRO A 285 6.02 -13.11 22.37
N ALA A 286 4.97 -13.93 22.31
CA ALA A 286 5.08 -15.39 22.20
C ALA A 286 5.67 -15.81 20.84
N ASP A 287 5.27 -15.18 19.74
CA ASP A 287 5.81 -15.42 18.40
C ASP A 287 7.29 -15.03 18.35
N ARG A 288 7.65 -13.89 18.94
CA ARG A 288 9.03 -13.42 18.99
C ARG A 288 9.95 -14.42 19.69
N ALA A 289 9.56 -14.90 20.87
CA ALA A 289 10.33 -15.90 21.61
C ALA A 289 10.52 -17.19 20.78
N ARG A 290 9.48 -17.64 20.08
CA ARG A 290 9.53 -18.80 19.20
C ARG A 290 10.47 -18.59 18.00
N TYR A 291 10.48 -17.40 17.41
CA TYR A 291 11.36 -17.09 16.28
C TYR A 291 12.82 -16.99 16.72
N ASP A 292 13.09 -16.35 17.86
CA ASP A 292 14.44 -16.23 18.43
C ASP A 292 15.03 -17.59 18.86
N ALA A 293 14.20 -18.62 19.11
CA ALA A 293 14.64 -19.96 19.41
C ALA A 293 15.25 -20.70 18.20
N ALA A 294 14.97 -20.24 16.96
CA ALA A 294 15.55 -20.86 15.76
C ALA A 294 17.04 -20.45 15.60
N PRO A 295 17.93 -21.42 15.30
CA PRO A 295 19.37 -21.15 15.20
C PRO A 295 19.71 -20.05 14.19
N GLY A 296 20.44 -19.03 14.63
CA GLY A 296 20.88 -17.92 13.80
C GLY A 296 19.80 -16.89 13.45
N VAL A 297 18.61 -16.99 14.03
CA VAL A 297 17.49 -16.03 13.84
C VAL A 297 17.48 -15.02 14.97
N ALA A 298 17.13 -13.75 14.64
CA ALA A 298 16.80 -12.74 15.62
C ALA A 298 15.57 -11.94 15.16
N ALA A 299 14.51 -11.95 15.97
CA ALA A 299 13.29 -11.18 15.75
C ALA A 299 13.42 -9.82 16.43
N LEU A 300 13.73 -8.78 15.64
CA LEU A 300 14.05 -7.44 16.14
C LEU A 300 12.80 -6.66 16.57
N GLY A 301 11.60 -7.11 16.19
CA GLY A 301 10.38 -6.38 16.45
C GLY A 301 10.25 -5.14 15.56
N THR A 302 9.44 -4.16 16.01
CA THR A 302 9.29 -2.87 15.34
C THR A 302 10.51 -2.01 15.61
N LEU A 303 11.20 -1.60 14.55
CA LEU A 303 12.33 -0.67 14.63
C LEU A 303 11.84 0.74 14.27
N PRO A 304 12.32 1.79 14.95
CA PRO A 304 12.07 3.17 14.57
C PRO A 304 12.62 3.52 13.19
N ASP A 305 13.73 2.90 12.80
CA ASP A 305 14.37 3.01 11.50
C ASP A 305 14.90 1.64 11.05
N ILE A 306 14.42 1.16 9.92
CA ILE A 306 14.82 -0.14 9.36
C ILE A 306 16.08 -0.05 8.48
N ARG A 307 16.50 1.17 8.08
CA ARG A 307 17.63 1.37 7.15
C ARG A 307 18.96 0.80 7.65
N PRO A 308 19.34 0.94 8.92
CA PRO A 308 20.58 0.30 9.41
C PRO A 308 20.55 -1.23 9.24
N ALA A 309 19.44 -1.87 9.58
CA ALA A 309 19.31 -3.31 9.46
C ALA A 309 19.27 -3.78 7.99
N LEU A 310 18.65 -3.01 7.09
CA LEU A 310 18.71 -3.24 5.65
C LEU A 310 20.13 -3.02 5.11
N ALA A 311 20.84 -1.99 5.55
CA ALA A 311 22.20 -1.70 5.11
C ALA A 311 23.17 -2.86 5.40
N GLU A 312 23.02 -3.53 6.54
CA GLU A 312 23.79 -4.72 6.93
C GLU A 312 23.41 -6.00 6.15
N ALA A 313 22.27 -6.03 5.47
CA ALA A 313 21.81 -7.23 4.77
C ALA A 313 22.64 -7.52 3.51
N SER A 314 23.01 -8.79 3.31
CA SER A 314 23.52 -9.33 2.05
C SER A 314 22.40 -9.72 1.11
N CYS A 315 21.23 -10.12 1.66
CA CYS A 315 20.06 -10.55 0.90
C CYS A 315 18.78 -10.18 1.66
N CYS A 316 17.77 -9.70 0.94
CA CYS A 316 16.41 -9.59 1.43
C CYS A 316 15.56 -10.73 0.85
N VAL A 317 14.85 -11.47 1.71
CA VAL A 317 13.99 -12.59 1.27
C VAL A 317 12.53 -12.22 1.47
N VAL A 318 11.68 -12.48 0.47
CA VAL A 318 10.25 -12.14 0.48
C VAL A 318 9.41 -13.34 0.03
N PRO A 319 9.31 -14.41 0.84
CA PRO A 319 8.64 -15.66 0.48
C PRO A 319 7.12 -15.59 0.71
N ILE A 320 6.47 -14.55 0.20
CA ILE A 320 5.03 -14.30 0.34
C ILE A 320 4.26 -15.20 -0.63
N ARG A 321 3.34 -16.01 -0.12
CA ARG A 321 2.47 -16.92 -0.89
C ARG A 321 1.01 -16.46 -0.95
N ILE A 322 0.66 -15.43 -0.21
CA ILE A 322 -0.72 -15.00 0.01
C ILE A 322 -0.82 -13.48 -0.12
N GLY A 323 -1.88 -13.01 -0.78
CA GLY A 323 -2.23 -11.59 -0.88
C GLY A 323 -1.96 -10.99 -2.24
N GLY A 324 -2.44 -9.79 -2.46
CA GLY A 324 -2.29 -8.97 -3.67
C GLY A 324 -1.46 -7.72 -3.41
N GLY A 325 -1.34 -6.89 -4.44
CA GLY A 325 -0.72 -5.57 -4.39
C GLY A 325 0.81 -5.57 -4.35
N THR A 326 1.41 -4.44 -4.71
CA THR A 326 2.86 -4.24 -4.79
C THR A 326 3.51 -4.22 -3.41
N ARG A 327 4.59 -4.97 -3.22
CA ARG A 327 5.25 -5.14 -1.92
C ARG A 327 6.26 -4.02 -1.68
N LEU A 328 5.92 -3.04 -0.84
CA LEU A 328 6.81 -1.93 -0.44
C LEU A 328 8.18 -2.41 0.04
N LYS A 329 8.23 -3.55 0.75
CA LYS A 329 9.48 -4.11 1.28
C LYS A 329 10.51 -4.46 0.19
N ILE A 330 10.07 -4.83 -1.03
CA ILE A 330 10.97 -5.05 -2.17
C ILE A 330 11.50 -3.71 -2.67
N LEU A 331 10.62 -2.71 -2.81
CA LEU A 331 10.98 -1.38 -3.26
C LEU A 331 11.98 -0.69 -2.32
N ASP A 332 11.75 -0.81 -1.01
CA ASP A 332 12.64 -0.24 0.02
C ASP A 332 13.99 -0.97 0.05
N ALA A 333 14.00 -2.31 -0.10
CA ALA A 333 15.22 -3.10 -0.21
C ALA A 333 16.02 -2.72 -1.46
N TRP A 334 15.37 -2.60 -2.61
CA TRP A 334 16.02 -2.14 -3.84
C TRP A 334 16.55 -0.72 -3.72
N ALA A 335 15.77 0.20 -3.14
CA ALA A 335 16.22 1.56 -2.88
C ALA A 335 17.46 1.61 -1.99
N MET A 336 17.59 0.67 -1.02
CA MET A 336 18.80 0.47 -0.21
C MET A 336 19.93 -0.28 -0.96
N GLY A 337 19.75 -0.61 -2.26
CA GLY A 337 20.73 -1.36 -3.04
C GLY A 337 20.93 -2.79 -2.52
N LYS A 338 19.84 -3.49 -2.19
CA LYS A 338 19.89 -4.87 -1.69
C LYS A 338 19.37 -5.85 -2.73
N ALA A 339 20.07 -6.97 -2.87
CA ALA A 339 19.59 -8.11 -3.65
C ALA A 339 18.34 -8.71 -2.98
N VAL A 340 17.35 -9.08 -3.79
CA VAL A 340 16.07 -9.63 -3.33
C VAL A 340 15.84 -11.01 -3.94
N VAL A 341 15.40 -11.95 -3.10
CA VAL A 341 14.83 -13.24 -3.50
C VAL A 341 13.36 -13.24 -3.11
N SER A 342 12.46 -13.54 -4.02
CA SER A 342 11.02 -13.48 -3.80
C SER A 342 10.29 -14.66 -4.42
N THR A 343 9.05 -14.88 -4.02
CA THR A 343 8.09 -15.69 -4.76
C THR A 343 7.47 -14.87 -5.90
N SER A 344 6.83 -15.54 -6.85
CA SER A 344 6.04 -14.90 -7.92
C SER A 344 4.93 -14.00 -7.34
N ILE A 345 4.25 -14.47 -6.28
CA ILE A 345 3.24 -13.67 -5.54
C ILE A 345 3.91 -12.53 -4.73
N GLY A 346 5.13 -12.75 -4.24
CA GLY A 346 5.88 -11.74 -3.50
C GLY A 346 6.23 -10.52 -4.34
N CYS A 347 6.49 -10.66 -5.63
CA CYS A 347 6.80 -9.58 -6.56
C CYS A 347 5.64 -9.24 -7.52
N GLU A 348 4.43 -9.78 -7.28
CA GLU A 348 3.24 -9.50 -8.12
C GLU A 348 3.02 -7.98 -8.26
N GLY A 349 2.79 -7.53 -9.49
CA GLY A 349 2.55 -6.13 -9.82
C GLY A 349 3.80 -5.26 -9.95
N LEU A 350 5.00 -5.82 -9.78
CA LEU A 350 6.26 -5.17 -10.14
C LEU A 350 6.69 -5.59 -11.55
N GLU A 351 7.24 -4.65 -12.30
CA GLU A 351 7.85 -4.91 -13.61
C GLU A 351 9.28 -5.42 -13.40
N VAL A 352 9.44 -6.72 -13.27
CA VAL A 352 10.71 -7.37 -12.91
C VAL A 352 11.15 -8.40 -13.95
N THR A 353 12.46 -8.65 -14.01
CA THR A 353 13.08 -9.70 -14.79
C THR A 353 13.85 -10.64 -13.86
N ASP A 354 13.43 -11.92 -13.82
CA ASP A 354 14.11 -12.94 -13.03
C ASP A 354 15.57 -13.09 -13.45
N GLY A 355 16.47 -13.24 -12.49
CA GLY A 355 17.92 -13.35 -12.71
C GLY A 355 18.62 -12.02 -12.99
N GLU A 356 17.88 -10.92 -13.27
CA GLU A 356 18.45 -9.60 -13.54
C GLU A 356 18.23 -8.60 -12.41
N ASP A 357 16.99 -8.43 -11.97
CA ASP A 357 16.61 -7.44 -10.94
C ASP A 357 16.31 -8.11 -9.59
N ILE A 358 15.88 -9.36 -9.65
CA ILE A 358 15.38 -10.18 -8.54
C ILE A 358 15.60 -11.65 -8.90
N LEU A 359 15.61 -12.53 -7.88
CA LEU A 359 15.46 -13.97 -8.10
C LEU A 359 14.04 -14.38 -7.69
N ILE A 360 13.34 -15.13 -8.57
CA ILE A 360 11.93 -15.50 -8.38
C ILE A 360 11.81 -17.02 -8.31
N HIS A 361 11.45 -17.53 -7.15
CA HIS A 361 11.21 -18.96 -6.93
C HIS A 361 10.02 -19.16 -6.00
N ASP A 362 9.18 -20.16 -6.28
CA ASP A 362 8.00 -20.47 -5.47
C ASP A 362 8.21 -21.68 -4.55
N ALA A 363 9.09 -22.61 -4.91
CA ALA A 363 9.41 -23.77 -4.09
C ALA A 363 10.40 -23.41 -2.97
N PRO A 364 10.18 -23.86 -1.73
CA PRO A 364 11.03 -23.52 -0.59
C PRO A 364 12.51 -23.87 -0.75
N ASP A 365 12.81 -25.01 -1.38
CA ASP A 365 14.17 -25.44 -1.71
C ASP A 365 14.84 -24.49 -2.71
N ALA A 366 14.15 -24.15 -3.79
CA ALA A 366 14.66 -23.22 -4.77
C ALA A 366 14.88 -21.80 -4.20
N ILE A 367 14.02 -21.35 -3.27
CA ILE A 367 14.24 -20.09 -2.53
C ILE A 367 15.50 -20.18 -1.67
N ALA A 368 15.72 -21.30 -0.97
CA ALA A 368 16.92 -21.50 -0.15
C ALA A 368 18.18 -21.47 -1.02
N ASP A 369 18.19 -22.18 -2.16
CA ASP A 369 19.30 -22.22 -3.10
C ASP A 369 19.58 -20.82 -3.70
N ALA A 370 18.55 -20.09 -4.07
CA ALA A 370 18.68 -18.72 -4.57
C ALA A 370 19.27 -17.77 -3.51
N VAL A 371 18.85 -17.87 -2.26
CA VAL A 371 19.47 -17.10 -1.16
C VAL A 371 20.95 -17.46 -1.02
N LEU A 372 21.31 -18.74 -1.03
CA LEU A 372 22.72 -19.19 -0.94
C LEU A 372 23.54 -18.68 -2.13
N GLN A 373 23.00 -18.69 -3.34
CA GLN A 373 23.64 -18.10 -4.50
C GLN A 373 23.94 -16.60 -4.29
N VAL A 374 22.97 -15.83 -3.82
CA VAL A 374 23.19 -14.40 -3.51
C VAL A 374 24.22 -14.19 -2.41
N LEU A 375 24.29 -15.08 -1.41
CA LEU A 375 25.25 -14.97 -0.33
C LEU A 375 26.69 -15.27 -0.80
N HIS A 376 26.88 -16.24 -1.70
CA HIS A 376 28.19 -16.74 -2.09
C HIS A 376 28.69 -16.19 -3.45
N ASP A 377 27.81 -15.77 -4.36
CA ASP A 377 28.17 -15.14 -5.63
C ASP A 377 28.09 -13.62 -5.54
N GLY A 378 29.21 -12.97 -5.29
CA GLY A 378 29.32 -11.52 -5.23
C GLY A 378 29.01 -10.82 -6.56
N GLY A 379 29.23 -11.50 -7.70
CA GLY A 379 28.93 -10.98 -9.04
C GLY A 379 27.43 -10.90 -9.29
N LEU A 380 26.72 -12.00 -9.01
CA LEU A 380 25.27 -12.08 -9.07
C LEU A 380 24.64 -11.06 -8.12
N ARG A 381 25.06 -11.06 -6.85
CA ARG A 381 24.56 -10.11 -5.85
C ARG A 381 24.69 -8.66 -6.32
N SER A 382 25.88 -8.27 -6.76
CA SER A 382 26.12 -6.89 -7.22
C SER A 382 25.30 -6.52 -8.46
N ARG A 383 25.01 -7.46 -9.35
CA ARG A 383 24.12 -7.25 -10.50
C ARG A 383 22.68 -6.97 -10.04
N LEU A 384 22.13 -7.82 -9.18
CA LEU A 384 20.79 -7.67 -8.62
C LEU A 384 20.64 -6.36 -7.83
N GLU A 385 21.64 -6.00 -7.01
CA GLU A 385 21.67 -4.75 -6.24
C GLU A 385 21.61 -3.51 -7.14
N ARG A 386 22.43 -3.47 -8.20
CA ARG A 386 22.45 -2.33 -9.14
C ARG A 386 21.16 -2.21 -9.94
N ASN A 387 20.67 -3.34 -10.48
CA ASN A 387 19.49 -3.33 -11.32
C ASN A 387 18.22 -3.04 -10.51
N GLY A 388 18.06 -3.67 -9.34
CA GLY A 388 16.93 -3.39 -8.45
C GLY A 388 16.91 -1.92 -8.00
N ARG A 389 18.07 -1.34 -7.61
CA ARG A 389 18.12 0.07 -7.26
C ARG A 389 17.79 0.98 -8.45
N ARG A 390 18.25 0.68 -9.64
CA ARG A 390 17.88 1.42 -10.85
C ARG A 390 16.37 1.44 -11.05
N LEU A 391 15.69 0.28 -10.92
CA LEU A 391 14.23 0.20 -11.00
C LEU A 391 13.55 1.03 -9.91
N ALA A 392 14.01 0.95 -8.66
CA ALA A 392 13.47 1.74 -7.55
C ALA A 392 13.54 3.24 -7.82
N VAL A 393 14.66 3.73 -8.37
CA VAL A 393 14.87 5.16 -8.67
C VAL A 393 14.10 5.61 -9.90
N GLU A 394 14.20 4.84 -11.01
CA GLU A 394 13.72 5.27 -12.33
C GLU A 394 12.24 4.97 -12.57
N ARG A 395 11.62 4.04 -11.81
CA ARG A 395 10.21 3.65 -12.02
C ARG A 395 9.35 3.77 -10.78
N TYR A 396 9.90 3.52 -9.59
CA TYR A 396 9.15 3.41 -8.34
C TYR A 396 9.45 4.52 -7.33
N SER A 397 10.13 5.59 -7.71
CA SER A 397 10.29 6.76 -6.86
C SER A 397 8.96 7.51 -6.71
N TRP A 398 8.56 7.82 -5.48
CA TRP A 398 7.35 8.60 -5.22
C TRP A 398 7.34 9.94 -5.93
N ASP A 399 8.49 10.57 -6.14
CA ASP A 399 8.57 11.84 -6.85
C ASP A 399 8.25 11.70 -8.34
N LEU A 400 8.72 10.61 -8.97
CA LEU A 400 8.37 10.32 -10.37
C LEU A 400 6.89 9.97 -10.50
N ILE A 401 6.38 9.10 -9.62
CA ILE A 401 4.97 8.71 -9.58
C ILE A 401 4.10 9.96 -9.37
N GLY A 402 4.50 10.81 -8.41
CA GLY A 402 3.80 12.05 -8.12
C GLY A 402 3.79 13.05 -9.28
N ARG A 403 4.89 13.18 -10.03
CA ARG A 403 4.91 14.02 -11.25
C ARG A 403 3.89 13.53 -12.29
N ARG A 404 3.87 12.21 -12.55
CA ARG A 404 2.90 11.61 -13.49
C ARG A 404 1.46 11.79 -13.02
N LEU A 405 1.21 11.59 -11.73
CA LEU A 405 -0.12 11.77 -11.13
C LEU A 405 -0.61 13.22 -11.25
N ARG A 406 0.25 14.19 -10.91
CA ARG A 406 -0.08 15.62 -11.04
C ARG A 406 -0.34 16.02 -12.50
N ALA A 407 0.46 15.55 -13.44
CA ALA A 407 0.21 15.79 -14.87
C ALA A 407 -1.17 15.30 -15.30
N ALA A 408 -1.56 14.07 -14.92
CA ALA A 408 -2.89 13.54 -15.22
C ALA A 408 -4.03 14.37 -14.58
N TYR A 409 -3.79 14.93 -13.38
CA TYR A 409 -4.77 15.78 -12.71
C TYR A 409 -4.87 17.17 -13.35
N ASP A 410 -3.75 17.73 -13.79
CA ASP A 410 -3.73 19.00 -14.54
C ASP A 410 -4.46 18.84 -15.88
N ASP A 411 -4.31 17.71 -16.57
CA ASP A 411 -5.07 17.38 -17.79
C ASP A 411 -6.57 17.32 -17.52
N LEU A 412 -7.01 16.70 -16.42
CA LEU A 412 -8.44 16.68 -16.02
C LEU A 412 -9.00 18.08 -15.73
N LEU A 413 -8.16 19.01 -15.30
CA LEU A 413 -8.52 20.41 -15.04
C LEU A 413 -8.39 21.31 -16.27
N GLY A 414 -7.97 20.75 -17.42
CA GLY A 414 -7.73 21.52 -18.66
C GLY A 414 -6.55 22.50 -18.53
N ARG A 415 -5.56 22.20 -17.68
CA ARG A 415 -4.37 23.04 -17.45
C ARG A 415 -3.22 22.58 -18.32
N PRO A 416 -2.53 23.47 -19.04
CA PRO A 416 -1.32 23.10 -19.75
C PRO A 416 -0.21 22.72 -18.75
N MET A 417 0.56 21.67 -19.05
CA MET A 417 1.74 21.30 -18.27
C MET A 417 2.71 22.50 -18.16
N GLU A 418 2.89 23.05 -16.97
CA GLU A 418 4.03 23.90 -16.70
C GLU A 418 5.31 23.04 -16.71
N VAL A 419 6.04 23.07 -17.81
CA VAL A 419 7.41 22.58 -17.87
C VAL A 419 8.26 23.51 -16.99
N ARG A 420 8.38 23.22 -15.70
CA ARG A 420 9.39 23.86 -14.88
C ARG A 420 10.75 23.39 -15.37
N ALA A 421 11.45 24.27 -16.06
CA ALA A 421 12.86 24.08 -16.35
C ALA A 421 13.59 23.80 -15.02
N THR A 422 14.20 22.64 -14.92
CA THR A 422 15.15 22.31 -13.86
C THR A 422 16.37 23.18 -14.07
N GLY A 423 16.51 24.22 -13.22
CA GLY A 423 17.75 24.96 -13.05
C GLY A 423 18.67 24.24 -12.08
#